data_ee5f7af39d4e0782abe8ab2d2fb6010f
#
_entry.id   ee5f7af39d4e0782abe8ab2d2fb6010f
#
_cell.length_a   1.000
_cell.length_b   1.000
_cell.length_c   1.000
_cell.angle_alpha   90.00
_cell.angle_beta   90.00
_cell.angle_gamma   90.00
#
_symmetry.space_group_name_H-M   'P 1'
#
loop_
_entity.id
_entity.type
_entity.pdbx_description
1 polymer ?
#
loop_
_entity_poly.entity_id
_entity_poly.type
_entity_poly.pdbx_seq_one_letter_code
_entity_poly.pdbx_strand_id
1 'polypeptide(L)'
;MSYEIIDFHTHPYLDDAENMCIYKAGSGMKLEHSVGYLQDMGISRICGSVIGASNGDPWDMICRDNDRALFLRDILGDFYVPGFHVHPDYIEQSCREIERMHGLGLKLIGELVPRFYGWEDYSCNAFDEILDTAEQYGMVVNFHSLDNDQMDAMVRKHPDLVLVAAHPNAMENYQRHLDRMRLSKNYYLDLSGTGLFRHRMLRHGIDQCGADRFLFGTDYPICNPAMYIGGVVGDSLISQEEKEQILSENTKRILKL
;
A
#
# COMPACT_ATOMS: atom_id res chain seq x y z
N MET A 1 -22.97 9.28 -11.17
CA MET A 1 -22.84 7.93 -10.59
C MET A 1 -21.84 8.03 -9.44
N SER A 2 -22.11 7.41 -8.32
CA SER A 2 -21.19 7.41 -7.17
C SER A 2 -20.46 6.07 -7.20
N TYR A 3 -19.13 6.09 -7.29
CA TYR A 3 -18.30 4.92 -7.16
C TYR A 3 -18.08 4.61 -5.68
N GLU A 4 -17.93 3.34 -5.34
CA GLU A 4 -17.28 2.98 -4.08
C GLU A 4 -15.78 3.18 -4.23
N ILE A 5 -15.14 3.83 -3.26
CA ILE A 5 -13.72 4.13 -3.29
C ILE A 5 -13.06 3.53 -2.06
N ILE A 6 -12.16 2.57 -2.28
CA ILE A 6 -11.29 2.01 -1.26
C ILE A 6 -9.87 2.50 -1.56
N ASP A 7 -9.32 3.28 -0.65
CA ASP A 7 -7.94 3.75 -0.76
C ASP A 7 -7.00 2.67 -0.23
N PHE A 8 -6.33 1.97 -1.13
CA PHE A 8 -5.45 0.85 -0.79
C PHE A 8 -4.15 1.31 -0.10
N HIS A 9 -3.76 2.57 -0.26
CA HIS A 9 -2.46 3.04 0.19
C HIS A 9 -2.58 4.34 0.98
N THR A 10 -2.56 4.19 2.31
CA THR A 10 -2.56 5.32 3.25
C THR A 10 -1.63 5.06 4.43
N HIS A 11 -1.23 6.14 5.12
CA HIS A 11 -0.47 6.09 6.36
C HIS A 11 -1.26 6.79 7.48
N PRO A 12 -2.26 6.13 8.05
CA PRO A 12 -3.06 6.72 9.13
C PRO A 12 -2.21 6.91 10.38
N TYR A 13 -2.59 7.86 11.21
CA TYR A 13 -1.85 8.27 12.39
C TYR A 13 -2.79 8.51 13.58
N LEU A 14 -2.29 8.35 14.79
CA LEU A 14 -3.02 8.65 16.03
C LEU A 14 -2.81 10.09 16.48
N ASP A 15 -1.56 10.54 16.42
CA ASP A 15 -1.16 11.88 16.82
C ASP A 15 -0.74 12.68 15.59
N ASP A 16 -1.29 13.87 15.45
CA ASP A 16 -0.94 14.81 14.38
C ASP A 16 0.56 15.13 14.31
N ALA A 17 1.25 15.10 15.46
CA ALA A 17 2.70 15.28 15.49
C ALA A 17 3.46 14.19 14.74
N GLU A 18 2.88 13.02 14.57
CA GLU A 18 3.49 11.83 13.95
C GLU A 18 3.04 11.63 12.49
N ASN A 19 2.10 12.43 11.99
CA ASN A 19 1.67 12.24 10.60
C ASN A 19 2.78 12.60 9.61
N MET A 20 2.77 11.94 8.46
CA MET A 20 3.79 12.10 7.42
C MET A 20 3.58 13.33 6.53
N CYS A 21 2.54 14.13 6.74
CA CYS A 21 2.28 15.34 5.95
C CYS A 21 3.43 16.34 6.10
N ILE A 22 3.99 16.78 4.97
CA ILE A 22 5.11 17.74 4.95
C ILE A 22 4.63 19.15 5.32
N TYR A 23 3.42 19.51 4.94
CA TYR A 23 2.85 20.84 5.13
C TYR A 23 1.97 20.90 6.38
N LYS A 24 2.59 20.75 7.56
CA LYS A 24 1.90 20.74 8.86
C LYS A 24 1.54 22.15 9.38
N ALA A 25 1.89 23.22 8.66
CA ALA A 25 1.88 24.60 9.14
C ALA A 25 0.53 25.02 9.76
N GLY A 26 0.45 25.01 11.07
CA GLY A 26 -0.56 25.71 11.88
C GLY A 26 -1.94 25.04 11.98
N SER A 27 -2.17 23.95 11.33
CA SER A 27 -3.44 23.22 11.38
C SER A 27 -3.20 21.72 11.48
N GLY A 28 -2.71 21.29 12.63
CA GLY A 28 -2.67 19.86 12.92
C GLY A 28 -4.04 19.24 12.66
N MET A 29 -4.08 18.19 11.85
CA MET A 29 -5.32 17.50 11.55
C MET A 29 -5.47 16.33 12.51
N LYS A 30 -6.34 16.48 13.51
CA LYS A 30 -6.67 15.38 14.41
C LYS A 30 -7.28 14.22 13.64
N LEU A 31 -7.17 13.02 14.17
CA LEU A 31 -7.67 11.80 13.55
C LEU A 31 -9.13 11.93 13.06
N GLU A 32 -10.02 12.49 13.86
CA GLU A 32 -11.43 12.63 13.49
C GLU A 32 -11.63 13.56 12.28
N HIS A 33 -10.84 14.63 12.19
CA HIS A 33 -10.89 15.55 11.04
C HIS A 33 -10.28 14.92 9.79
N SER A 34 -9.23 14.12 9.95
CA SER A 34 -8.61 13.35 8.87
C SER A 34 -9.60 12.34 8.28
N VAL A 35 -10.26 11.58 9.14
CA VAL A 35 -11.29 10.61 8.73
C VAL A 35 -12.46 11.30 8.05
N GLY A 36 -12.99 12.36 8.65
CA GLY A 36 -14.08 13.16 8.07
C GLY A 36 -13.72 13.71 6.69
N TYR A 37 -12.49 14.25 6.53
CA TYR A 37 -12.00 14.72 5.24
C TYR A 37 -11.97 13.64 4.17
N LEU A 38 -11.48 12.43 4.49
CA LEU A 38 -11.45 11.31 3.55
C LEU A 38 -12.86 10.84 3.18
N GLN A 39 -13.77 10.78 4.14
CA GLN A 39 -15.17 10.43 3.92
C GLN A 39 -15.90 11.47 3.06
N ASP A 40 -15.63 12.77 3.27
CA ASP A 40 -16.18 13.86 2.45
C ASP A 40 -15.68 13.79 0.99
N MET A 41 -14.49 13.23 0.75
CA MET A 41 -13.98 12.93 -0.59
C MET A 41 -14.62 11.69 -1.21
N GLY A 42 -15.48 10.96 -0.50
CA GLY A 42 -16.17 9.77 -0.97
C GLY A 42 -15.39 8.47 -0.75
N ILE A 43 -14.30 8.49 0.03
CA ILE A 43 -13.55 7.30 0.40
C ILE A 43 -14.35 6.54 1.46
N SER A 44 -14.73 5.30 1.14
CA SER A 44 -15.52 4.42 2.01
C SER A 44 -14.66 3.59 2.96
N ARG A 45 -13.39 3.36 2.60
CA ARG A 45 -12.44 2.56 3.38
C ARG A 45 -11.01 2.93 3.01
N ILE A 46 -10.12 2.88 3.99
CA ILE A 46 -8.67 3.05 3.80
C ILE A 46 -7.93 1.78 4.18
N CYS A 47 -6.83 1.48 3.50
CA CYS A 47 -5.90 0.40 3.83
C CYS A 47 -4.48 0.99 3.97
N GLY A 48 -3.64 0.35 4.77
CA GLY A 48 -2.23 0.73 4.84
C GLY A 48 -1.65 0.65 6.24
N SER A 49 -0.39 1.02 6.36
CA SER A 49 0.39 0.88 7.59
C SER A 49 0.63 2.22 8.30
N VAL A 50 0.73 2.17 9.61
CA VAL A 50 1.21 3.30 10.40
C VAL A 50 2.73 3.40 10.24
N ILE A 51 3.25 4.58 9.97
CA ILE A 51 4.68 4.87 9.98
C ILE A 51 4.92 6.00 10.98
N GLY A 52 5.50 5.65 12.11
CA GLY A 52 5.80 6.59 13.19
C GLY A 52 7.19 7.23 13.07
N ALA A 53 7.60 7.93 14.12
CA ALA A 53 8.92 8.57 14.17
C ALA A 53 10.05 7.53 14.13
N SER A 54 11.05 7.77 13.27
CA SER A 54 12.21 6.89 13.07
C SER A 54 13.29 7.13 14.13
N ASN A 55 13.06 6.66 15.36
CA ASN A 55 14.02 6.73 16.46
C ASN A 55 13.91 5.50 17.36
N GLY A 56 15.02 4.84 17.59
CA GLY A 56 15.11 3.65 18.43
C GLY A 56 15.58 2.40 17.68
N ASP A 57 15.45 1.27 18.35
CA ASP A 57 15.72 -0.04 17.75
C ASP A 57 14.66 -0.33 16.65
N PRO A 58 15.06 -0.84 15.48
CA PRO A 58 14.12 -1.09 14.38
C PRO A 58 12.96 -2.01 14.75
N TRP A 59 13.21 -3.06 15.54
CA TRP A 59 12.14 -3.98 15.93
C TRP A 59 11.17 -3.34 16.92
N ASP A 60 11.65 -2.55 17.87
CA ASP A 60 10.78 -1.80 18.80
C ASP A 60 9.90 -0.79 18.05
N MET A 61 10.45 -0.16 17.01
CA MET A 61 9.69 0.75 16.14
C MET A 61 8.58 0.02 15.41
N ILE A 62 8.89 -1.15 14.83
CA ILE A 62 7.92 -1.99 14.13
C ILE A 62 6.82 -2.46 15.08
N CYS A 63 7.16 -2.99 16.24
CA CYS A 63 6.18 -3.41 17.24
C CYS A 63 5.23 -2.26 17.61
N ARG A 64 5.79 -1.08 17.87
CA ARG A 64 5.00 0.13 18.19
C ARG A 64 4.03 0.50 17.06
N ASP A 65 4.50 0.51 15.80
CA ASP A 65 3.69 0.95 14.67
C ASP A 65 2.64 -0.10 14.31
N ASN A 66 2.95 -1.39 14.45
CA ASN A 66 2.01 -2.49 14.31
C ASN A 66 0.90 -2.46 15.39
N ASP A 67 1.26 -2.21 16.64
CA ASP A 67 0.28 -2.10 17.73
C ASP A 67 -0.60 -0.85 17.56
N ARG A 68 -0.07 0.26 17.03
CA ARG A 68 -0.85 1.45 16.67
C ARG A 68 -1.83 1.18 15.55
N ALA A 69 -1.45 0.39 14.54
CA ALA A 69 -2.34 -0.01 13.46
C ALA A 69 -3.52 -0.83 14.01
N LEU A 70 -3.29 -1.74 14.95
CA LEU A 70 -4.35 -2.48 15.63
C LEU A 70 -5.26 -1.57 16.46
N PHE A 71 -4.68 -0.62 17.20
CA PHE A 71 -5.45 0.34 17.98
C PHE A 71 -6.32 1.25 17.10
N LEU A 72 -5.78 1.71 15.96
CA LEU A 72 -6.55 2.46 14.97
C LEU A 72 -7.70 1.63 14.37
N ARG A 73 -7.47 0.34 14.09
CA ARG A 73 -8.54 -0.57 13.64
C ARG A 73 -9.68 -0.64 14.66
N ASP A 74 -9.35 -0.73 15.94
CA ASP A 74 -10.37 -0.80 17.00
C ASP A 74 -11.19 0.49 17.13
N ILE A 75 -10.60 1.65 16.80
CA ILE A 75 -11.28 2.95 16.80
C ILE A 75 -12.10 3.15 15.52
N LEU A 76 -11.54 2.82 14.35
CA LEU A 76 -12.11 3.16 13.05
C LEU A 76 -13.03 2.06 12.48
N GLY A 77 -13.02 0.87 13.08
CA GLY A 77 -13.83 -0.27 12.64
C GLY A 77 -13.62 -0.59 11.16
N ASP A 78 -14.72 -0.83 10.46
CA ASP A 78 -14.69 -1.22 9.04
C ASP A 78 -14.12 -0.15 8.08
N PHE A 79 -13.90 1.07 8.56
CA PHE A 79 -13.30 2.12 7.74
C PHE A 79 -11.81 1.89 7.50
N TYR A 80 -11.11 1.13 8.36
CA TYR A 80 -9.67 0.91 8.24
C TYR A 80 -9.29 -0.57 8.19
N VAL A 81 -8.52 -0.93 7.17
CA VAL A 81 -7.86 -2.22 7.00
C VAL A 81 -6.37 -2.06 7.30
N PRO A 82 -5.89 -2.51 8.46
CA PRO A 82 -4.51 -2.28 8.85
C PRO A 82 -3.51 -3.10 8.05
N GLY A 83 -2.44 -2.44 7.64
CA GLY A 83 -1.19 -3.04 7.25
C GLY A 83 -0.21 -3.08 8.43
N PHE A 84 0.77 -3.98 8.38
CA PHE A 84 1.79 -4.13 9.41
C PHE A 84 3.19 -4.31 8.80
N HIS A 85 4.23 -4.11 9.60
CA HIS A 85 5.62 -4.14 9.18
C HIS A 85 6.34 -5.41 9.63
N VAL A 86 7.38 -5.78 8.87
CA VAL A 86 8.33 -6.85 9.13
C VAL A 86 9.76 -6.35 8.82
N HIS A 87 10.80 -7.08 9.27
CA HIS A 87 12.18 -6.65 9.11
C HIS A 87 13.13 -7.83 8.88
N PRO A 88 14.01 -7.77 7.87
CA PRO A 88 14.91 -8.88 7.53
C PRO A 88 15.97 -9.20 8.60
N ASP A 89 16.41 -8.25 9.41
CA ASP A 89 17.35 -8.52 10.51
C ASP A 89 16.69 -9.24 11.70
N TYR A 90 15.36 -9.36 11.71
CA TYR A 90 14.55 -9.97 12.77
C TYR A 90 13.62 -11.05 12.18
N ILE A 91 14.21 -12.03 11.47
CA ILE A 91 13.48 -13.04 10.70
C ILE A 91 12.45 -13.78 11.56
N GLU A 92 12.92 -14.37 12.68
CA GLU A 92 12.07 -15.18 13.55
C GLU A 92 10.92 -14.36 14.16
N GLN A 93 11.21 -13.11 14.56
CA GLN A 93 10.20 -12.20 15.08
C GLN A 93 9.20 -11.79 13.99
N SER A 94 9.68 -11.49 12.77
CA SER A 94 8.85 -11.13 11.63
C SER A 94 7.92 -12.27 11.23
N CYS A 95 8.40 -13.51 11.20
CA CYS A 95 7.57 -14.68 10.90
C CYS A 95 6.49 -14.90 11.98
N ARG A 96 6.85 -14.76 13.26
CA ARG A 96 5.86 -14.83 14.37
C ARG A 96 4.84 -13.67 14.30
N GLU A 97 5.28 -12.50 13.88
CA GLU A 97 4.39 -11.36 13.72
C GLU A 97 3.39 -11.58 12.57
N ILE A 98 3.82 -12.17 11.46
CA ILE A 98 2.92 -12.58 10.38
C ILE A 98 1.87 -13.57 10.91
N GLU A 99 2.28 -14.58 11.67
CA GLU A 99 1.37 -15.54 12.28
C GLU A 99 0.38 -14.86 13.25
N ARG A 100 0.87 -13.97 14.12
CA ARG A 100 0.05 -13.19 15.05
C ARG A 100 -1.00 -12.35 14.32
N MET A 101 -0.57 -11.59 13.32
CA MET A 101 -1.44 -10.70 12.55
C MET A 101 -2.46 -11.47 11.71
N HIS A 102 -2.05 -12.59 11.10
CA HIS A 102 -2.98 -13.49 10.44
C HIS A 102 -4.04 -14.03 11.40
N GLY A 103 -3.65 -14.46 12.62
CA GLY A 103 -4.57 -14.90 13.66
C GLY A 103 -5.56 -13.83 14.10
N LEU A 104 -5.23 -12.55 13.94
CA LEU A 104 -6.13 -11.40 14.17
C LEU A 104 -6.95 -11.00 12.93
N GLY A 105 -6.84 -11.76 11.82
CA GLY A 105 -7.58 -11.55 10.60
C GLY A 105 -6.97 -10.54 9.63
N LEU A 106 -5.73 -10.06 9.87
CA LEU A 106 -5.03 -9.15 8.98
C LEU A 106 -4.45 -9.91 7.78
N LYS A 107 -4.38 -9.21 6.63
CA LYS A 107 -3.85 -9.78 5.40
C LYS A 107 -2.83 -8.90 4.70
N LEU A 108 -2.64 -7.67 5.15
CA LEU A 108 -1.79 -6.68 4.48
C LEU A 108 -0.49 -6.50 5.26
N ILE A 109 0.63 -6.82 4.63
CA ILE A 109 1.98 -6.42 5.07
C ILE A 109 2.34 -5.13 4.33
N GLY A 110 2.71 -4.07 5.04
CA GLY A 110 3.14 -2.79 4.47
C GLY A 110 2.02 -1.73 4.33
N GLU A 111 2.29 -0.59 3.66
CA GLU A 111 3.48 -0.42 2.78
C GLU A 111 4.78 -0.63 3.57
N LEU A 112 5.64 -1.47 3.03
CA LEU A 112 7.01 -1.58 3.52
C LEU A 112 7.83 -0.43 2.95
N VAL A 113 8.37 0.42 3.82
CA VAL A 113 9.28 1.51 3.47
C VAL A 113 10.61 1.28 4.19
N PRO A 114 11.50 0.43 3.65
CA PRO A 114 12.66 -0.10 4.33
C PRO A 114 13.55 0.95 5.01
N ARG A 115 13.77 2.09 4.33
CA ARG A 115 14.62 3.18 4.83
C ARG A 115 14.18 3.74 6.20
N PHE A 116 12.89 3.67 6.54
CA PHE A 116 12.39 4.15 7.83
C PHE A 116 12.78 3.22 8.99
N TYR A 117 13.06 1.95 8.66
CA TYR A 117 13.42 0.93 9.63
C TYR A 117 14.86 0.44 9.47
N GLY A 118 15.69 1.13 8.66
CA GLY A 118 17.14 0.91 8.59
C GLY A 118 17.59 -0.25 7.72
N TRP A 119 16.79 -0.69 6.76
CA TRP A 119 17.16 -1.68 5.75
C TRP A 119 16.81 -1.23 4.34
N GLU A 120 17.31 -1.89 3.28
CA GLU A 120 17.15 -1.41 1.90
C GLU A 120 17.07 -2.52 0.84
N ASP A 121 17.33 -3.79 1.18
CA ASP A 121 17.49 -4.86 0.20
C ASP A 121 16.34 -5.87 0.23
N TYR A 122 15.46 -5.80 -0.80
CA TYR A 122 14.38 -6.76 -1.00
C TYR A 122 14.85 -8.13 -1.53
N SER A 123 16.09 -8.25 -1.99
CA SER A 123 16.62 -9.48 -2.60
C SER A 123 17.45 -10.33 -1.63
N CYS A 124 17.62 -9.90 -0.37
CA CYS A 124 18.39 -10.63 0.63
C CYS A 124 17.66 -11.91 1.06
N ASN A 125 18.44 -12.98 1.37
CA ASN A 125 17.88 -14.26 1.78
C ASN A 125 17.01 -14.17 3.03
N ALA A 126 17.35 -13.27 3.95
CA ALA A 126 16.56 -13.04 5.16
C ALA A 126 15.14 -12.55 4.85
N PHE A 127 15.00 -11.68 3.86
CA PHE A 127 13.68 -11.21 3.43
C PHE A 127 12.91 -12.28 2.65
N ASP A 128 13.60 -13.13 1.86
CA ASP A 128 12.97 -14.29 1.20
C ASP A 128 12.30 -15.24 2.22
N GLU A 129 12.94 -15.54 3.36
CA GLU A 129 12.35 -16.38 4.41
C GLU A 129 11.07 -15.79 5.01
N ILE A 130 11.02 -14.45 5.13
CA ILE A 130 9.83 -13.73 5.59
C ILE A 130 8.73 -13.79 4.52
N LEU A 131 9.09 -13.63 3.23
CA LEU A 131 8.14 -13.72 2.12
C LEU A 131 7.59 -15.14 1.94
N ASP A 132 8.39 -16.20 2.16
CA ASP A 132 7.91 -17.58 2.19
C ASP A 132 6.83 -17.77 3.27
N THR A 133 7.04 -17.17 4.44
CA THR A 133 6.04 -17.17 5.53
C THR A 133 4.79 -16.39 5.11
N ALA A 134 4.96 -15.21 4.50
CA ALA A 134 3.84 -14.39 4.01
C ALA A 134 3.00 -15.16 2.97
N GLU A 135 3.66 -15.88 2.06
CA GLU A 135 3.00 -16.71 1.04
C GLU A 135 2.21 -17.86 1.70
N GLN A 136 2.80 -18.56 2.66
CA GLN A 136 2.14 -19.64 3.40
C GLN A 136 0.85 -19.18 4.08
N TYR A 137 0.82 -17.96 4.64
CA TYR A 137 -0.35 -17.37 5.29
C TYR A 137 -1.29 -16.62 4.31
N GLY A 138 -0.97 -16.60 3.01
CA GLY A 138 -1.77 -15.93 1.99
C GLY A 138 -1.90 -14.42 2.20
N MET A 139 -0.78 -13.80 2.61
CA MET A 139 -0.70 -12.36 2.80
C MET A 139 -0.62 -11.62 1.47
N VAL A 140 -0.92 -10.34 1.52
CA VAL A 140 -0.65 -9.35 0.47
C VAL A 140 0.50 -8.49 0.95
N VAL A 141 1.54 -8.33 0.14
CA VAL A 141 2.70 -7.49 0.50
C VAL A 141 2.69 -6.23 -0.36
N ASN A 142 2.44 -5.09 0.26
CA ASN A 142 2.61 -3.77 -0.34
C ASN A 142 3.99 -3.23 0.02
N PHE A 143 4.73 -2.72 -0.96
CA PHE A 143 6.11 -2.31 -0.76
C PHE A 143 6.45 -1.08 -1.60
N HIS A 144 7.27 -0.21 -1.04
CA HIS A 144 7.81 0.96 -1.72
C HIS A 144 8.68 0.55 -2.90
N SER A 145 8.47 1.17 -4.06
CA SER A 145 9.29 0.88 -5.24
C SER A 145 10.72 1.39 -5.06
N LEU A 146 11.66 0.45 -5.01
CA LEU A 146 13.10 0.71 -4.87
C LEU A 146 13.88 0.29 -6.12
N ASP A 147 14.92 -0.50 -5.93
CA ASP A 147 15.76 -1.03 -6.99
C ASP A 147 15.01 -2.04 -7.87
N ASN A 148 15.08 -1.84 -9.19
CA ASN A 148 14.34 -2.66 -10.15
C ASN A 148 14.82 -4.13 -10.17
N ASP A 149 16.10 -4.39 -10.00
CA ASP A 149 16.64 -5.74 -10.07
C ASP A 149 16.28 -6.54 -8.80
N GLN A 150 16.23 -5.89 -7.65
CA GLN A 150 15.73 -6.49 -6.40
C GLN A 150 14.23 -6.84 -6.51
N MET A 151 13.40 -5.92 -7.02
CA MET A 151 11.98 -6.18 -7.25
C MET A 151 11.74 -7.30 -8.27
N ASP A 152 12.55 -7.38 -9.32
CA ASP A 152 12.49 -8.47 -10.30
C ASP A 152 12.88 -9.84 -9.68
N ALA A 153 13.87 -9.83 -8.77
CA ALA A 153 14.26 -11.04 -8.05
C ALA A 153 13.13 -11.54 -7.14
N MET A 154 12.50 -10.63 -6.39
CA MET A 154 11.38 -10.92 -5.50
C MET A 154 10.20 -11.56 -6.28
N VAL A 155 9.80 -10.97 -7.41
CA VAL A 155 8.71 -11.50 -8.26
C VAL A 155 9.03 -12.91 -8.80
N ARG A 156 10.30 -13.16 -9.19
CA ARG A 156 10.71 -14.47 -9.69
C ARG A 156 10.76 -15.55 -8.61
N LYS A 157 11.17 -15.19 -7.38
CA LYS A 157 11.29 -16.13 -6.26
C LYS A 157 9.93 -16.47 -5.63
N HIS A 158 8.99 -15.53 -5.61
CA HIS A 158 7.68 -15.66 -4.95
C HIS A 158 6.53 -15.47 -5.95
N PRO A 159 6.35 -16.34 -6.96
CA PRO A 159 5.36 -16.17 -8.03
C PRO A 159 3.92 -16.30 -7.55
N ASP A 160 3.67 -16.97 -6.45
CA ASP A 160 2.33 -17.21 -5.90
C ASP A 160 1.94 -16.18 -4.81
N LEU A 161 2.89 -15.40 -4.30
CA LEU A 161 2.65 -14.32 -3.37
C LEU A 161 2.00 -13.12 -4.07
N VAL A 162 0.98 -12.53 -3.45
CA VAL A 162 0.39 -11.28 -3.94
C VAL A 162 1.30 -10.11 -3.56
N LEU A 163 1.91 -9.51 -4.58
CA LEU A 163 2.85 -8.40 -4.46
C LEU A 163 2.23 -7.13 -5.04
N VAL A 164 2.19 -6.06 -4.28
CA VAL A 164 1.69 -4.75 -4.71
C VAL A 164 2.80 -3.73 -4.60
N ALA A 165 3.32 -3.27 -5.74
CA ALA A 165 4.27 -2.17 -5.74
C ALA A 165 3.56 -0.84 -5.49
N ALA A 166 4.14 0.00 -4.67
CA ALA A 166 3.68 1.36 -4.48
C ALA A 166 4.29 2.28 -5.56
N HIS A 167 3.46 3.20 -6.05
CA HIS A 167 3.84 4.32 -6.93
C HIS A 167 4.24 3.94 -8.36
N PRO A 168 3.55 4.49 -9.38
CA PRO A 168 3.95 4.33 -10.78
C PRO A 168 5.33 4.93 -11.11
N ASN A 169 5.73 5.99 -10.40
CA ASN A 169 7.00 6.69 -10.57
C ASN A 169 7.25 7.26 -11.99
N ALA A 170 8.52 7.35 -12.41
CA ALA A 170 8.90 7.78 -13.73
C ALA A 170 8.56 6.72 -14.79
N MET A 171 8.53 7.12 -16.07
CA MET A 171 8.11 6.26 -17.17
C MET A 171 8.92 4.95 -17.26
N GLU A 172 10.20 4.98 -16.98
CA GLU A 172 11.06 3.78 -16.99
C GLU A 172 10.64 2.79 -15.90
N ASN A 173 10.45 3.24 -14.66
CA ASN A 173 9.98 2.41 -13.56
C ASN A 173 8.57 1.89 -13.82
N TYR A 174 7.69 2.74 -14.35
CA TYR A 174 6.35 2.31 -14.72
C TYR A 174 6.37 1.18 -15.74
N GLN A 175 7.22 1.27 -16.77
CA GLN A 175 7.36 0.18 -17.75
C GLN A 175 7.84 -1.11 -17.10
N ARG A 176 8.78 -1.05 -16.16
CA ARG A 176 9.26 -2.21 -15.39
C ARG A 176 8.13 -2.83 -14.54
N HIS A 177 7.23 -2.03 -13.98
CA HIS A 177 6.04 -2.57 -13.29
C HIS A 177 5.12 -3.30 -14.26
N LEU A 178 4.86 -2.76 -15.46
CA LEU A 178 4.06 -3.43 -16.48
C LEU A 178 4.71 -4.75 -16.93
N ASP A 179 6.04 -4.79 -17.05
CA ASP A 179 6.78 -6.02 -17.37
C ASP A 179 6.61 -7.08 -16.28
N ARG A 180 6.67 -6.72 -14.99
CA ARG A 180 6.41 -7.63 -13.87
C ARG A 180 4.97 -8.12 -13.84
N MET A 181 3.99 -7.28 -14.17
CA MET A 181 2.59 -7.71 -14.31
C MET A 181 2.40 -8.77 -15.39
N ARG A 182 3.18 -8.70 -16.48
CA ARG A 182 3.15 -9.74 -17.54
C ARG A 182 3.84 -11.03 -17.11
N LEU A 183 4.84 -10.96 -16.22
CA LEU A 183 5.55 -12.11 -15.68
C LEU A 183 4.75 -12.84 -14.59
N SER A 184 4.07 -12.10 -13.71
CA SER A 184 3.31 -12.68 -12.61
C SER A 184 1.87 -12.17 -12.58
N LYS A 185 0.92 -13.11 -12.52
CA LYS A 185 -0.52 -12.80 -12.32
C LYS A 185 -0.83 -12.21 -10.93
N ASN A 186 0.10 -12.35 -9.98
CA ASN A 186 -0.04 -11.90 -8.60
C ASN A 186 0.71 -10.59 -8.32
N TYR A 187 1.25 -9.93 -9.36
CA TYR A 187 1.89 -8.63 -9.22
C TYR A 187 0.92 -7.51 -9.59
N TYR A 188 0.77 -6.53 -8.72
CA TYR A 188 -0.13 -5.37 -8.84
C TYR A 188 0.65 -4.08 -8.67
N LEU A 189 0.04 -2.96 -9.07
CA LEU A 189 0.56 -1.61 -8.85
C LEU A 189 -0.54 -0.74 -8.24
N ASP A 190 -0.26 -0.11 -7.13
CA ASP A 190 -1.12 0.97 -6.66
C ASP A 190 -0.77 2.30 -7.33
N LEU A 191 -1.76 3.16 -7.46
CA LEU A 191 -1.66 4.42 -8.19
C LEU A 191 -1.26 5.61 -7.31
N SER A 192 -0.83 5.34 -6.09
CA SER A 192 -0.47 6.36 -5.11
C SER A 192 0.81 7.13 -5.48
N GLY A 193 1.11 8.20 -4.74
CA GLY A 193 2.37 8.92 -4.85
C GLY A 193 2.65 9.48 -6.25
N THR A 194 3.82 9.23 -6.79
CA THR A 194 4.30 9.85 -8.03
C THR A 194 3.87 9.07 -9.28
N GLY A 195 3.30 9.75 -10.26
CA GLY A 195 3.11 9.17 -11.61
C GLY A 195 1.75 9.41 -12.24
N LEU A 196 0.65 9.27 -11.51
CA LEU A 196 -0.72 9.34 -12.04
C LEU A 196 -1.06 10.65 -12.78
N PHE A 197 -0.36 11.73 -12.51
CA PHE A 197 -0.54 13.02 -13.18
C PHE A 197 -0.15 13.04 -14.67
N ARG A 198 0.45 11.95 -15.20
CA ARG A 198 0.86 11.90 -16.62
C ARG A 198 -0.31 11.49 -17.50
N HIS A 199 -0.62 12.34 -18.51
CA HIS A 199 -1.69 12.07 -19.44
C HIS A 199 -1.53 10.69 -20.11
N ARG A 200 -2.59 9.90 -20.15
CA ARG A 200 -2.68 8.54 -20.72
C ARG A 200 -1.84 7.45 -20.02
N MET A 201 -1.18 7.74 -18.92
CA MET A 201 -0.36 6.74 -18.23
C MET A 201 -1.21 5.52 -17.81
N LEU A 202 -2.33 5.76 -17.14
CA LEU A 202 -3.20 4.69 -16.67
C LEU A 202 -3.82 3.92 -17.84
N ARG A 203 -4.33 4.62 -18.88
CA ARG A 203 -4.83 3.95 -20.10
C ARG A 203 -3.77 3.06 -20.74
N HIS A 204 -2.53 3.53 -20.85
CA HIS A 204 -1.42 2.75 -21.40
C HIS A 204 -1.16 1.45 -20.60
N GLY A 205 -1.20 1.51 -19.28
CA GLY A 205 -1.04 0.33 -18.45
C GLY A 205 -2.21 -0.65 -18.58
N ILE A 206 -3.43 -0.14 -18.58
CA ILE A 206 -4.64 -0.96 -18.77
C ILE A 206 -4.62 -1.67 -20.13
N ASP A 207 -4.20 -0.99 -21.20
CA ASP A 207 -4.07 -1.59 -22.53
C ASP A 207 -3.07 -2.75 -22.58
N GLN A 208 -2.04 -2.72 -21.72
CA GLN A 208 -1.00 -3.75 -21.67
C GLN A 208 -1.30 -4.88 -20.69
N CYS A 209 -1.92 -4.59 -19.55
CA CYS A 209 -2.00 -5.52 -18.43
C CYS A 209 -3.41 -5.77 -17.91
N GLY A 210 -4.41 -5.02 -18.36
CA GLY A 210 -5.78 -5.05 -17.83
C GLY A 210 -5.96 -4.13 -16.61
N ALA A 211 -7.20 -3.67 -16.39
CA ALA A 211 -7.56 -2.81 -15.26
C ALA A 211 -7.52 -3.55 -13.92
N ASP A 212 -7.66 -4.88 -13.96
CA ASP A 212 -7.65 -5.77 -12.80
C ASP A 212 -6.31 -5.87 -12.07
N ARG A 213 -5.27 -5.17 -12.59
CA ARG A 213 -3.91 -5.17 -12.05
C ARG A 213 -3.54 -3.87 -11.32
N PHE A 214 -4.43 -2.88 -11.34
CA PHE A 214 -4.21 -1.57 -10.70
C PHE A 214 -5.12 -1.40 -9.49
N LEU A 215 -4.57 -0.80 -8.43
CA LEU A 215 -5.29 -0.50 -7.20
C LEU A 215 -5.32 1.02 -7.02
N PHE A 216 -6.46 1.54 -6.58
CA PHE A 216 -6.54 2.93 -6.19
C PHE A 216 -5.80 3.14 -4.87
N GLY A 217 -4.89 4.11 -4.82
CA GLY A 217 -4.16 4.51 -3.63
C GLY A 217 -3.81 5.99 -3.71
N THR A 218 -3.73 6.67 -2.57
CA THR A 218 -3.43 8.11 -2.53
C THR A 218 -2.10 8.46 -1.91
N ASP A 219 -1.56 7.62 -1.03
CA ASP A 219 -0.42 7.95 -0.18
C ASP A 219 -0.76 9.08 0.84
N TYR A 220 -2.03 9.13 1.27
CA TYR A 220 -2.46 10.07 2.32
C TYR A 220 -1.78 9.75 3.65
N PRO A 221 -1.25 10.72 4.41
CA PRO A 221 -1.43 12.17 4.28
C PRO A 221 -0.31 12.89 3.50
N ILE A 222 0.57 12.19 2.80
CA ILE A 222 1.64 12.79 2.00
C ILE A 222 1.06 13.51 0.77
N CYS A 223 0.12 12.86 0.09
CA CYS A 223 -0.51 13.36 -1.11
C CYS A 223 -1.98 13.73 -0.91
N ASN A 224 -2.51 14.56 -1.80
CA ASN A 224 -3.89 15.04 -1.74
C ASN A 224 -4.87 14.06 -2.42
N PRO A 225 -5.77 13.38 -1.69
CA PRO A 225 -6.69 12.40 -2.24
C PRO A 225 -7.56 12.91 -3.39
N ALA A 226 -7.98 14.17 -3.35
CA ALA A 226 -8.82 14.75 -4.39
C ALA A 226 -8.18 14.71 -5.78
N MET A 227 -6.85 14.82 -5.87
CA MET A 227 -6.12 14.75 -7.14
C MET A 227 -6.14 13.33 -7.72
N TYR A 228 -6.00 12.30 -6.88
CA TYR A 228 -6.01 10.89 -7.29
C TYR A 228 -7.40 10.44 -7.70
N ILE A 229 -8.42 10.79 -6.91
CA ILE A 229 -9.82 10.54 -7.26
C ILE A 229 -10.15 11.19 -8.61
N GLY A 230 -9.82 12.47 -8.77
CA GLY A 230 -10.02 13.20 -10.02
C GLY A 230 -9.28 12.56 -11.20
N GLY A 231 -8.06 12.07 -10.97
CA GLY A 231 -7.23 11.41 -11.99
C GLY A 231 -7.81 10.09 -12.51
N VAL A 232 -8.57 9.36 -11.69
CA VAL A 232 -9.24 8.12 -12.10
C VAL A 232 -10.68 8.39 -12.53
N VAL A 233 -11.49 9.02 -11.69
CA VAL A 233 -12.92 9.25 -11.94
C VAL A 233 -13.14 10.17 -13.14
N GLY A 234 -12.33 11.23 -13.28
CA GLY A 234 -12.43 12.22 -14.35
C GLY A 234 -11.84 11.78 -15.70
N ASP A 235 -11.07 10.70 -15.76
CA ASP A 235 -10.45 10.26 -16.99
C ASP A 235 -11.46 9.58 -17.92
N SER A 236 -11.76 10.24 -19.05
CA SER A 236 -12.69 9.73 -20.07
C SER A 236 -12.11 8.61 -20.95
N LEU A 237 -10.81 8.33 -20.85
CA LEU A 237 -10.15 7.24 -21.56
C LEU A 237 -10.35 5.88 -20.87
N ILE A 238 -10.91 5.87 -19.66
CA ILE A 238 -11.11 4.68 -18.84
C ILE A 238 -12.61 4.42 -18.74
N SER A 239 -13.04 3.19 -19.02
CA SER A 239 -14.45 2.81 -18.95
C SER A 239 -14.96 2.81 -17.51
N GLN A 240 -16.28 2.77 -17.35
CA GLN A 240 -16.88 2.73 -16.00
C GLN A 240 -16.50 1.44 -15.26
N GLU A 241 -16.51 0.30 -15.94
CA GLU A 241 -16.14 -0.99 -15.36
C GLU A 241 -14.67 -1.00 -14.92
N GLU A 242 -13.76 -0.43 -15.74
CA GLU A 242 -12.35 -0.30 -15.39
C GLU A 242 -12.15 0.60 -14.16
N LYS A 243 -12.94 1.69 -14.03
CA LYS A 243 -12.92 2.55 -12.85
C LYS A 243 -13.38 1.81 -11.59
N GLU A 244 -14.48 1.08 -11.66
CA GLU A 244 -15.01 0.28 -10.56
C GLU A 244 -13.98 -0.77 -10.10
N GLN A 245 -13.32 -1.45 -11.05
CA GLN A 245 -12.25 -2.40 -10.73
C GLN A 245 -11.11 -1.72 -9.97
N ILE A 246 -10.60 -0.60 -10.47
CA ILE A 246 -9.46 0.11 -9.88
C ILE A 246 -9.83 0.73 -8.54
N LEU A 247 -11.00 1.36 -8.43
CA LEU A 247 -11.39 2.12 -7.24
C LEU A 247 -11.76 1.23 -6.04
N SER A 248 -12.23 0.00 -6.26
CA SER A 248 -12.64 -0.86 -5.15
C SER A 248 -12.50 -2.36 -5.38
N GLU A 249 -12.97 -2.91 -6.52
CA GLU A 249 -13.15 -4.34 -6.68
C GLU A 249 -11.84 -5.14 -6.64
N ASN A 250 -10.76 -4.58 -7.18
CA ASN A 250 -9.44 -5.22 -7.10
C ASN A 250 -8.93 -5.32 -5.67
N THR A 251 -9.08 -4.26 -4.88
CA THR A 251 -8.71 -4.24 -3.46
C THR A 251 -9.52 -5.26 -2.67
N LYS A 252 -10.85 -5.30 -2.86
CA LYS A 252 -11.71 -6.30 -2.23
C LYS A 252 -11.28 -7.73 -2.57
N ARG A 253 -10.95 -7.98 -3.84
CA ARG A 253 -10.54 -9.31 -4.29
C ARG A 253 -9.26 -9.77 -3.63
N ILE A 254 -8.20 -8.94 -3.60
CA ILE A 254 -6.91 -9.37 -3.05
C ILE A 254 -6.89 -9.43 -1.53
N LEU A 255 -7.60 -8.52 -0.85
CA LEU A 255 -7.69 -8.49 0.62
C LEU A 255 -8.84 -9.36 1.16
N LYS A 256 -9.75 -9.86 0.30
CA LYS A 256 -10.95 -10.64 0.66
C LYS A 256 -11.88 -9.87 1.62
N LEU A 257 -12.18 -8.61 1.29
CA LEU A 257 -13.04 -7.71 2.05
C LEU A 257 -14.53 -7.96 1.76
#